data_9a0130c5d09a286f7bcd6064df5f98c9
#
_entry.id   9a0130c5d09a286f7bcd6064df5f98c9
#
_cell.length_a   1.000
_cell.length_b   1.000
_cell.length_c   1.000
_cell.angle_alpha   90.00
_cell.angle_beta   90.00
_cell.angle_gamma   90.00
#
_symmetry.space_group_name_H-M   'P 1'
#
loop_
_entity.id
_entity.type
_entity.pdbx_description
1 polymer ?
#
loop_
_entity_poly.entity_id
_entity_poly.type
_entity_poly.pdbx_seq_one_letter_code
_entity_poly.pdbx_strand_id
1 'polypeptide(L)'
;MCGIAGVLGHPDAAVLQRMNHLQRHRGPDENDVWLDEHVGFAHARLSILDLQSSQQPMTGAEGAVVILNGEIYNHQDLRNQHATYPFQTAGDTEAILAAHLAARRKNHAGTMSAKDHAAWLASLDGMYAIALWHPPSRELILARDPMGIKPLSRTVVGDSMMFASEIKAFRADERHVPVLDDVAMAARLVWEYPLDATTLLKGVHQVRPGTVERWGLGQ
;
A
#
# COMPACT_ATOMS: atom_id res chain seq x y z
N MET A 1 -1.57 -11.15 -10.33
CA MET A 1 -1.46 -9.79 -9.71
C MET A 1 -1.48 -9.96 -8.21
N CYS A 2 -0.57 -9.32 -7.50
CA CYS A 2 -0.53 -9.42 -6.03
C CYS A 2 -1.78 -8.82 -5.35
N GLY A 3 -2.01 -9.19 -4.10
CA GLY A 3 -2.96 -8.58 -3.21
C GLY A 3 -2.24 -7.95 -2.02
N ILE A 4 -2.47 -6.68 -1.74
CA ILE A 4 -1.96 -6.01 -0.55
C ILE A 4 -3.09 -5.63 0.37
N ALA A 5 -2.86 -5.69 1.67
CA ALA A 5 -3.78 -5.23 2.70
C ALA A 5 -3.02 -4.81 3.96
N GLY A 6 -3.66 -4.01 4.80
CA GLY A 6 -3.09 -3.67 6.09
C GLY A 6 -4.02 -2.88 6.97
N VAL A 7 -3.57 -2.69 8.21
CA VAL A 7 -4.26 -1.97 9.27
C VAL A 7 -3.27 -1.03 9.95
N LEU A 8 -3.63 0.24 10.11
CA LEU A 8 -2.94 1.23 10.93
C LEU A 8 -3.80 1.55 12.16
N GLY A 9 -3.18 1.62 13.32
CA GLY A 9 -3.80 1.90 14.62
C GLY A 9 -3.72 0.69 15.55
N HIS A 10 -4.65 -0.23 15.45
CA HIS A 10 -4.70 -1.44 16.28
C HIS A 10 -4.74 -2.69 15.39
N PRO A 11 -3.59 -3.11 14.83
CA PRO A 11 -3.52 -4.25 13.96
C PRO A 11 -3.71 -5.55 14.76
N ASP A 12 -4.45 -6.50 14.18
CA ASP A 12 -4.67 -7.83 14.71
C ASP A 12 -4.22 -8.89 13.69
N ALA A 13 -3.42 -9.85 14.14
CA ALA A 13 -2.85 -10.87 13.27
C ALA A 13 -3.93 -11.74 12.59
N ALA A 14 -5.02 -12.07 13.31
CA ALA A 14 -6.09 -12.89 12.75
C ALA A 14 -6.90 -12.11 11.72
N VAL A 15 -7.11 -10.80 11.93
CA VAL A 15 -7.74 -9.92 10.94
C VAL A 15 -6.88 -9.86 9.68
N LEU A 16 -5.57 -9.62 9.81
CA LEU A 16 -4.63 -9.56 8.68
C LEU A 16 -4.59 -10.87 7.90
N GLN A 17 -4.55 -12.02 8.58
CA GLN A 17 -4.60 -13.33 7.93
C GLN A 17 -5.91 -13.54 7.16
N ARG A 18 -7.06 -13.12 7.71
CA ARG A 18 -8.35 -13.17 7.00
C ARG A 18 -8.36 -12.21 5.81
N MET A 19 -7.83 -10.98 5.94
CA MET A 19 -7.69 -10.03 4.81
C MET A 19 -6.88 -10.65 3.68
N ASN A 20 -5.75 -11.29 4.02
CA ASN A 20 -4.89 -11.96 3.06
C ASN A 20 -5.61 -13.11 2.36
N HIS A 21 -6.28 -13.97 3.15
CA HIS A 21 -7.05 -15.11 2.63
C HIS A 21 -8.14 -14.66 1.63
N LEU A 22 -8.85 -13.56 1.92
CA LEU A 22 -9.88 -13.02 1.03
C LEU A 22 -9.31 -12.54 -0.32
N GLN A 23 -7.99 -12.26 -0.39
CA GLN A 23 -7.29 -11.82 -1.60
C GLN A 23 -6.39 -12.89 -2.22
N ARG A 24 -6.35 -14.12 -1.69
CA ARG A 24 -5.43 -15.20 -2.15
C ARG A 24 -5.49 -15.52 -3.65
N HIS A 25 -6.65 -15.31 -4.28
CA HIS A 25 -6.82 -15.52 -5.74
C HIS A 25 -5.98 -14.54 -6.57
N ARG A 26 -5.53 -13.41 -5.98
CA ARG A 26 -4.65 -12.44 -6.64
C ARG A 26 -3.20 -12.89 -6.64
N GLY A 27 -2.79 -13.59 -5.60
CA GLY A 27 -1.41 -14.06 -5.43
C GLY A 27 -1.39 -15.41 -4.70
N PRO A 28 -1.47 -16.51 -5.45
CA PRO A 28 -1.57 -17.85 -4.87
C PRO A 28 -0.23 -18.41 -4.40
N ASP A 29 0.92 -17.81 -4.79
CA ASP A 29 2.23 -18.42 -4.62
C ASP A 29 2.75 -18.31 -3.18
N GLU A 30 2.62 -17.13 -2.57
CA GLU A 30 3.05 -16.87 -1.19
C GLU A 30 2.03 -16.01 -0.46
N ASN A 31 1.91 -16.20 0.85
CA ASN A 31 0.97 -15.46 1.69
C ASN A 31 1.63 -15.15 3.03
N ASP A 32 2.05 -13.89 3.21
CA ASP A 32 2.76 -13.46 4.39
C ASP A 32 2.09 -12.29 5.10
N VAL A 33 2.33 -12.22 6.40
CA VAL A 33 1.85 -11.16 7.29
C VAL A 33 3.01 -10.63 8.10
N TRP A 34 3.13 -9.33 8.16
CA TRP A 34 4.05 -8.63 9.05
C TRP A 34 3.26 -7.74 10.00
N LEU A 35 3.71 -7.62 11.24
CA LEU A 35 3.00 -6.91 12.30
C LEU A 35 3.98 -6.22 13.24
N ASP A 36 3.70 -4.96 13.58
CA ASP A 36 4.27 -4.28 14.74
C ASP A 36 3.15 -3.76 15.68
N GLU A 37 3.49 -2.90 16.64
CA GLU A 37 2.55 -2.35 17.61
C GLU A 37 1.45 -1.49 16.96
N HIS A 38 1.74 -0.83 15.85
CA HIS A 38 0.91 0.21 15.27
C HIS A 38 0.40 -0.10 13.88
N VAL A 39 1.09 -0.96 13.15
CA VAL A 39 0.71 -1.29 11.78
C VAL A 39 0.90 -2.77 11.50
N GLY A 40 0.03 -3.30 10.66
CA GLY A 40 0.18 -4.65 10.14
C GLY A 40 -0.07 -4.68 8.65
N PHE A 41 0.74 -5.48 7.94
CA PHE A 41 0.67 -5.70 6.51
C PHE A 41 0.39 -7.16 6.19
N ALA A 42 -0.37 -7.40 5.14
CA ALA A 42 -0.63 -8.70 4.57
C ALA A 42 -0.39 -8.65 3.05
N HIS A 43 0.32 -9.63 2.54
CA HIS A 43 0.69 -9.72 1.13
C HIS A 43 0.36 -11.09 0.56
N ALA A 44 -0.45 -11.13 -0.49
CA ALA A 44 -0.70 -12.31 -1.32
C ALA A 44 0.11 -12.15 -2.62
N ARG A 45 1.16 -12.94 -2.80
CA ARG A 45 2.14 -12.80 -3.88
C ARG A 45 1.81 -13.65 -5.09
N LEU A 46 1.85 -13.02 -6.26
CA LEU A 46 2.08 -13.68 -7.54
C LEU A 46 3.53 -13.40 -7.95
N SER A 47 4.35 -14.42 -7.94
CA SER A 47 5.80 -14.32 -8.18
C SER A 47 6.07 -14.13 -9.68
N ILE A 48 6.54 -12.93 -10.08
CA ILE A 48 6.87 -12.59 -11.47
C ILE A 48 8.36 -12.24 -11.59
N LEU A 49 8.87 -11.35 -10.73
CA LEU A 49 10.27 -10.94 -10.67
C LEU A 49 10.91 -11.48 -9.40
N ASP A 50 12.18 -11.88 -9.51
CA ASP A 50 13.00 -12.36 -8.39
C ASP A 50 12.25 -13.36 -7.49
N LEU A 51 12.03 -14.56 -8.03
CA LEU A 51 11.18 -15.59 -7.44
C LEU A 51 11.63 -16.03 -6.04
N GLN A 52 12.91 -15.85 -5.70
CA GLN A 52 13.50 -16.42 -4.48
C GLN A 52 13.76 -15.39 -3.37
N SER A 53 14.04 -14.12 -3.69
CA SER A 53 14.51 -13.16 -2.70
C SER A 53 13.63 -11.93 -2.48
N SER A 54 12.65 -11.67 -3.35
CA SER A 54 11.75 -10.51 -3.24
C SER A 54 10.45 -10.82 -2.49
N GLN A 55 10.56 -11.51 -1.35
CA GLN A 55 9.42 -11.77 -0.47
C GLN A 55 8.89 -10.47 0.15
N GLN A 56 7.57 -10.42 0.36
CA GLN A 56 6.89 -9.27 0.93
C GLN A 56 5.92 -9.72 2.04
N PRO A 57 5.74 -8.94 3.10
CA PRO A 57 6.24 -7.57 3.35
C PRO A 57 7.76 -7.49 3.47
N MET A 58 8.39 -6.52 2.78
CA MET A 58 9.83 -6.37 2.73
C MET A 58 10.29 -5.31 3.71
N THR A 59 11.22 -5.67 4.60
CA THR A 59 11.84 -4.76 5.55
C THR A 59 13.18 -4.27 5.01
N GLY A 60 13.35 -2.95 4.97
CA GLY A 60 14.60 -2.30 4.56
C GLY A 60 15.35 -1.66 5.72
N ALA A 61 16.32 -0.83 5.38
CA ALA A 61 17.06 -0.06 6.36
C ALA A 61 16.14 0.86 7.18
N GLU A 62 16.56 1.21 8.39
CA GLU A 62 15.80 2.03 9.36
C GLU A 62 14.46 1.39 9.78
N GLY A 63 14.26 0.09 9.49
CA GLY A 63 13.04 -0.65 9.81
C GLY A 63 11.84 -0.29 8.93
N ALA A 64 12.04 0.47 7.84
CA ALA A 64 10.97 0.74 6.90
C ALA A 64 10.46 -0.55 6.26
N VAL A 65 9.13 -0.69 6.15
CA VAL A 65 8.49 -1.88 5.59
C VAL A 65 7.60 -1.49 4.42
N VAL A 66 7.71 -2.23 3.33
CA VAL A 66 6.92 -1.97 2.10
C VAL A 66 6.20 -3.22 1.62
N ILE A 67 5.02 -3.02 1.07
CA ILE A 67 4.30 -3.99 0.24
C ILE A 67 3.89 -3.33 -1.08
N LEU A 68 4.01 -4.08 -2.16
CA LEU A 68 3.76 -3.66 -3.53
C LEU A 68 2.78 -4.62 -4.23
N ASN A 69 1.69 -4.08 -4.76
CA ASN A 69 0.94 -4.74 -5.82
C ASN A 69 1.23 -4.01 -7.12
N GLY A 70 2.17 -4.50 -7.90
CA GLY A 70 2.59 -3.81 -9.12
C GLY A 70 3.91 -4.26 -9.65
N GLU A 71 4.50 -3.38 -10.47
CA GLU A 71 5.82 -3.53 -11.06
C GLU A 71 6.41 -2.15 -11.33
N ILE A 72 7.66 -1.92 -10.90
CA ILE A 72 8.41 -0.69 -11.13
C ILE A 72 9.37 -0.95 -12.30
N TYR A 73 9.05 -0.42 -13.46
CA TYR A 73 9.75 -0.71 -14.71
C TYR A 73 11.18 -0.17 -14.73
N ASN A 74 11.39 1.02 -14.13
CA ASN A 74 12.70 1.65 -14.05
C ASN A 74 13.50 1.28 -12.79
N HIS A 75 13.20 0.14 -12.14
CA HIS A 75 13.86 -0.27 -10.90
C HIS A 75 15.38 -0.37 -11.03
N GLN A 76 15.92 -0.75 -12.19
CA GLN A 76 17.36 -0.82 -12.42
C GLN A 76 18.01 0.58 -12.40
N ASP A 77 17.37 1.57 -13.01
CA ASP A 77 17.85 2.96 -12.99
C ASP A 77 17.82 3.54 -11.56
N LEU A 78 16.76 3.24 -10.81
CA LEU A 78 16.66 3.62 -9.40
C LEU A 78 17.76 2.95 -8.55
N ARG A 79 18.07 1.68 -8.80
CA ARG A 79 19.18 0.98 -8.12
C ARG A 79 20.52 1.64 -8.42
N ASN A 80 20.78 1.99 -9.67
CA ASN A 80 22.00 2.71 -10.08
C ASN A 80 22.06 4.11 -9.44
N GLN A 81 20.94 4.83 -9.39
CA GLN A 81 20.84 6.16 -8.77
C GLN A 81 21.08 6.11 -7.25
N HIS A 82 20.70 5.01 -6.61
CA HIS A 82 20.81 4.79 -5.17
C HIS A 82 21.84 3.72 -4.83
N ALA A 83 22.95 3.63 -5.56
CA ALA A 83 23.96 2.57 -5.42
C ALA A 83 24.59 2.45 -4.02
N THR A 84 24.45 3.47 -3.16
CA THR A 84 24.89 3.43 -1.75
C THR A 84 23.90 2.70 -0.83
N TYR A 85 22.69 2.38 -1.31
CA TYR A 85 21.75 1.55 -0.55
C TYR A 85 22.23 0.09 -0.57
N PRO A 86 22.22 -0.62 0.57
CA PRO A 86 22.72 -1.99 0.66
C PRO A 86 21.67 -3.00 0.15
N PHE A 87 21.48 -3.05 -1.16
CA PHE A 87 20.51 -3.96 -1.78
C PHE A 87 20.79 -5.43 -1.45
N GLN A 88 19.74 -6.15 -1.06
CA GLN A 88 19.75 -7.57 -0.73
C GLN A 88 19.10 -8.44 -1.81
N THR A 89 18.24 -7.85 -2.64
CA THR A 89 17.45 -8.54 -3.66
C THR A 89 17.73 -7.96 -5.03
N ALA A 90 17.27 -8.61 -6.09
CA ALA A 90 17.31 -8.08 -7.45
C ALA A 90 15.97 -7.46 -7.89
N GLY A 91 14.94 -7.55 -7.04
CA GLY A 91 13.57 -7.13 -7.35
C GLY A 91 13.37 -5.61 -7.34
N ASP A 92 12.22 -5.23 -7.81
CA ASP A 92 11.76 -3.84 -7.92
C ASP A 92 11.27 -3.24 -6.59
N THR A 93 10.73 -4.08 -5.71
CA THR A 93 10.19 -3.65 -4.41
C THR A 93 11.25 -2.97 -3.54
N GLU A 94 12.48 -3.49 -3.52
CA GLU A 94 13.57 -2.91 -2.74
C GLU A 94 14.03 -1.55 -3.29
N ALA A 95 13.87 -1.31 -4.58
CA ALA A 95 14.16 -0.01 -5.18
C ALA A 95 13.25 1.11 -4.64
N ILE A 96 12.00 0.76 -4.26
CA ILE A 96 11.08 1.70 -3.59
C ILE A 96 11.63 2.12 -2.22
N LEU A 97 12.13 1.16 -1.42
CA LEU A 97 12.75 1.46 -0.13
C LEU A 97 13.98 2.35 -0.28
N ALA A 98 14.84 2.06 -1.27
CA ALA A 98 16.03 2.86 -1.55
C ALA A 98 15.67 4.32 -1.93
N ALA A 99 14.70 4.52 -2.82
CA ALA A 99 14.23 5.83 -3.23
C ALA A 99 13.60 6.61 -2.07
N HIS A 100 12.75 5.95 -1.26
CA HIS A 100 12.14 6.54 -0.08
C HIS A 100 13.18 7.01 0.94
N LEU A 101 14.12 6.14 1.32
CA LEU A 101 15.14 6.46 2.31
C LEU A 101 16.12 7.53 1.81
N ALA A 102 16.45 7.54 0.52
CA ALA A 102 17.23 8.62 -0.08
C ALA A 102 16.52 9.98 -0.01
N ALA A 103 15.20 10.00 -0.24
CA ALA A 103 14.38 11.20 -0.11
C ALA A 103 14.33 11.69 1.34
N ARG A 104 14.19 10.78 2.31
CA ARG A 104 14.23 11.12 3.75
C ARG A 104 15.55 11.74 4.18
N ARG A 105 16.68 11.17 3.76
CA ARG A 105 18.03 11.68 4.08
C ARG A 105 18.26 13.10 3.55
N LYS A 106 17.67 13.48 2.40
CA LYS A 106 17.72 14.84 1.87
C LYS A 106 16.93 15.82 2.74
N ASN A 107 15.93 15.35 3.46
CA ASN A 107 14.99 16.16 4.21
C ASN A 107 15.33 16.26 5.70
N HIS A 108 16.53 16.36 6.12
CA HIS A 108 17.13 16.53 7.47
C HIS A 108 16.18 16.67 8.70
N ALA A 109 14.88 16.79 8.52
CA ALA A 109 13.88 17.19 9.51
C ALA A 109 12.97 16.06 10.05
N GLY A 110 13.28 14.80 9.82
CA GLY A 110 12.49 13.69 10.38
C GLY A 110 11.13 13.46 9.71
N THR A 111 10.32 14.49 9.47
CA THR A 111 9.00 14.39 8.85
C THR A 111 9.03 14.94 7.42
N MET A 112 8.61 14.12 6.46
CA MET A 112 8.49 14.56 5.06
C MET A 112 7.16 15.25 4.81
N SER A 113 7.18 16.33 4.02
CA SER A 113 5.96 16.96 3.54
C SER A 113 5.28 16.13 2.44
N ALA A 114 4.02 16.44 2.15
CA ALA A 114 3.31 15.82 1.01
C ALA A 114 4.06 16.04 -0.32
N LYS A 115 4.70 17.20 -0.49
CA LYS A 115 5.52 17.52 -1.67
C LYS A 115 6.77 16.63 -1.77
N ASP A 116 7.40 16.33 -0.65
CA ASP A 116 8.58 15.46 -0.62
C ASP A 116 8.20 14.02 -0.98
N HIS A 117 7.07 13.53 -0.49
CA HIS A 117 6.54 12.22 -0.87
C HIS A 117 6.18 12.18 -2.36
N ALA A 118 5.51 13.20 -2.87
CA ALA A 118 5.19 13.30 -4.30
C ALA A 118 6.46 13.31 -5.17
N ALA A 119 7.52 13.98 -4.74
CA ALA A 119 8.75 14.10 -5.50
C ALA A 119 9.50 12.77 -5.71
N TRP A 120 9.63 11.93 -4.66
CA TRP A 120 10.29 10.65 -4.83
C TRP A 120 9.39 9.63 -5.55
N LEU A 121 8.06 9.67 -5.31
CA LEU A 121 7.11 8.83 -6.04
C LEU A 121 7.06 9.15 -7.53
N ALA A 122 7.24 10.42 -7.90
CA ALA A 122 7.34 10.83 -9.30
C ALA A 122 8.57 10.26 -10.04
N SER A 123 9.56 9.74 -9.31
CA SER A 123 10.69 9.03 -9.92
C SER A 123 10.39 7.58 -10.29
N LEU A 124 9.26 7.03 -9.83
CA LEU A 124 8.84 5.67 -10.13
C LEU A 124 8.10 5.62 -11.47
N ASP A 125 8.60 4.84 -12.41
CA ASP A 125 7.88 4.48 -13.63
C ASP A 125 7.35 3.05 -13.49
N GLY A 126 6.02 2.90 -13.57
CA GLY A 126 5.39 1.60 -13.36
C GLY A 126 3.90 1.66 -13.11
N MET A 127 3.35 0.50 -12.85
CA MET A 127 1.97 0.31 -12.41
C MET A 127 1.98 -0.22 -10.97
N TYR A 128 1.44 0.53 -10.03
CA TYR A 128 1.62 0.18 -8.61
C TYR A 128 0.49 0.63 -7.69
N ALA A 129 0.26 -0.18 -6.66
CA ALA A 129 -0.30 0.22 -5.39
C ALA A 129 0.73 -0.11 -4.32
N ILE A 130 1.18 0.89 -3.58
CA ILE A 130 2.23 0.80 -2.57
C ILE A 130 1.64 1.12 -1.21
N ALA A 131 1.99 0.32 -0.20
CA ALA A 131 1.89 0.72 1.19
C ALA A 131 3.28 0.62 1.82
N LEU A 132 3.73 1.72 2.45
CA LEU A 132 5.05 1.83 3.07
C LEU A 132 4.89 2.39 4.48
N TRP A 133 5.39 1.66 5.47
CA TRP A 133 5.47 2.08 6.86
C TRP A 133 6.89 2.49 7.22
N HIS A 134 7.02 3.65 7.87
CA HIS A 134 8.30 4.13 8.38
C HIS A 134 8.21 4.32 9.91
N PRO A 135 8.70 3.35 10.70
CA PRO A 135 8.55 3.34 12.16
C PRO A 135 9.09 4.59 12.86
N PRO A 136 10.29 5.13 12.50
CA PRO A 136 10.82 6.29 13.21
C PRO A 136 9.93 7.55 13.13
N SER A 137 9.21 7.74 12.02
CA SER A 137 8.27 8.87 11.87
C SER A 137 6.83 8.50 12.17
N ARG A 138 6.53 7.21 12.40
CA ARG A 138 5.17 6.67 12.58
C ARG A 138 4.23 7.08 11.44
N GLU A 139 4.73 6.98 10.21
CA GLU A 139 4.00 7.34 9.00
C GLU A 139 3.72 6.12 8.15
N LEU A 140 2.46 5.94 7.77
CA LEU A 140 2.03 5.05 6.70
C LEU A 140 1.77 5.87 5.45
N ILE A 141 2.36 5.43 4.34
CA ILE A 141 2.19 6.01 3.01
C ILE A 141 1.43 5.03 2.15
N LEU A 142 0.33 5.48 1.58
CA LEU A 142 -0.41 4.78 0.54
C LEU A 142 -0.22 5.55 -0.78
N ALA A 143 0.26 4.88 -1.81
CA ALA A 143 0.46 5.49 -3.12
C ALA A 143 -0.13 4.63 -4.22
N ARG A 144 -0.68 5.28 -5.25
CA ARG A 144 -1.26 4.63 -6.42
C ARG A 144 -0.70 5.21 -7.70
N ASP A 145 -0.46 4.36 -8.68
CA ASP A 145 0.11 4.76 -9.97
C ASP A 145 -0.74 5.84 -10.68
N PRO A 146 -0.13 6.64 -11.58
CA PRO A 146 -0.80 7.76 -12.24
C PRO A 146 -2.06 7.40 -13.02
N MET A 147 -2.13 6.18 -13.56
CA MET A 147 -3.28 5.69 -14.32
C MET A 147 -4.28 4.90 -13.46
N GLY A 148 -3.95 4.63 -12.18
CA GLY A 148 -4.79 3.83 -11.30
C GLY A 148 -4.96 2.37 -11.74
N ILE A 149 -3.96 1.81 -12.43
CA ILE A 149 -4.00 0.44 -12.96
C ILE A 149 -4.11 -0.57 -11.81
N LYS A 150 -3.38 -0.33 -10.72
CA LYS A 150 -3.49 -1.19 -9.55
C LYS A 150 -4.54 -0.67 -8.57
N PRO A 151 -5.46 -1.53 -8.14
CA PRO A 151 -6.50 -1.11 -7.19
C PRO A 151 -5.93 -0.93 -5.79
N LEU A 152 -6.41 0.12 -5.11
CA LEU A 152 -6.14 0.37 -3.70
C LEU A 152 -7.32 1.15 -3.12
N SER A 153 -7.91 0.60 -2.05
CA SER A 153 -9.02 1.20 -1.33
C SER A 153 -8.71 1.27 0.16
N ARG A 154 -9.38 2.17 0.86
CA ARG A 154 -9.26 2.35 2.30
C ARG A 154 -10.59 2.62 2.96
N THR A 155 -10.65 2.35 4.26
CA THR A 155 -11.78 2.65 5.15
C THR A 155 -11.28 2.89 6.57
N VAL A 156 -12.11 3.51 7.41
CA VAL A 156 -11.83 3.67 8.84
C VAL A 156 -12.85 2.84 9.62
N VAL A 157 -12.36 2.06 10.57
CA VAL A 157 -13.17 1.20 11.44
C VAL A 157 -12.73 1.44 12.89
N GLY A 158 -13.58 2.13 13.66
CA GLY A 158 -13.19 2.62 14.98
C GLY A 158 -11.98 3.56 14.89
N ASP A 159 -10.95 3.25 15.67
CA ASP A 159 -9.70 4.02 15.70
C ASP A 159 -8.62 3.46 14.75
N SER A 160 -9.00 2.58 13.84
CA SER A 160 -8.08 1.95 12.90
C SER A 160 -8.43 2.32 11.47
N MET A 161 -7.40 2.59 10.65
CA MET A 161 -7.54 2.72 9.22
C MET A 161 -7.12 1.40 8.56
N MET A 162 -7.97 0.88 7.68
CA MET A 162 -7.72 -0.32 6.89
C MET A 162 -7.55 0.04 5.42
N PHE A 163 -6.63 -0.66 4.73
CA PHE A 163 -6.48 -0.56 3.28
C PHE A 163 -6.35 -1.94 2.63
N ALA A 164 -6.75 -2.04 1.37
CA ALA A 164 -6.64 -3.29 0.61
C ALA A 164 -6.71 -3.07 -0.90
N SER A 165 -6.16 -4.00 -1.66
CA SER A 165 -6.37 -4.07 -3.11
C SER A 165 -7.84 -4.30 -3.47
N GLU A 166 -8.58 -5.05 -2.66
CA GLU A 166 -10.00 -5.33 -2.89
C GLU A 166 -10.84 -5.06 -1.65
N ILE A 167 -11.95 -4.35 -1.84
CA ILE A 167 -12.83 -3.90 -0.74
C ILE A 167 -13.41 -5.06 0.09
N LYS A 168 -13.55 -6.25 -0.50
CA LYS A 168 -14.03 -7.43 0.25
C LYS A 168 -13.11 -7.83 1.40
N ALA A 169 -11.83 -7.45 1.36
CA ALA A 169 -10.88 -7.73 2.43
C ALA A 169 -11.26 -7.05 3.75
N PHE A 170 -11.99 -5.92 3.69
CA PHE A 170 -12.47 -5.23 4.90
C PHE A 170 -13.48 -6.06 5.72
N ARG A 171 -14.13 -7.06 5.11
CA ARG A 171 -15.00 -8.00 5.82
C ARG A 171 -14.26 -8.92 6.80
N ALA A 172 -12.93 -8.90 6.77
CA ALA A 172 -12.11 -9.61 7.74
C ALA A 172 -12.26 -9.07 9.18
N ASP A 173 -12.59 -7.80 9.32
CA ASP A 173 -12.90 -7.16 10.59
C ASP A 173 -14.44 -7.12 10.77
N GLU A 174 -14.94 -7.80 11.80
CA GLU A 174 -16.38 -7.89 12.09
C GLU A 174 -17.01 -6.53 12.44
N ARG A 175 -16.19 -5.57 12.87
CA ARG A 175 -16.62 -4.18 13.12
C ARG A 175 -16.94 -3.42 11.83
N HIS A 176 -16.42 -3.87 10.68
CA HIS A 176 -16.72 -3.28 9.38
C HIS A 176 -18.05 -3.84 8.85
N VAL A 177 -19.11 -3.08 9.06
CA VAL A 177 -20.44 -3.41 8.54
C VAL A 177 -20.61 -2.70 7.18
N PRO A 178 -20.69 -3.43 6.05
CA PRO A 178 -20.86 -2.82 4.75
C PRO A 178 -22.25 -2.21 4.60
N VAL A 179 -22.32 -0.91 4.30
CA VAL A 179 -23.56 -0.18 4.06
C VAL A 179 -23.51 0.40 2.64
N LEU A 180 -24.55 0.19 1.85
CA LEU A 180 -24.63 0.77 0.51
C LEU A 180 -24.70 2.30 0.58
N ASP A 181 -23.99 2.95 -0.34
CA ASP A 181 -24.08 4.38 -0.57
C ASP A 181 -25.10 4.66 -1.68
N ASP A 182 -26.26 5.18 -1.31
CA ASP A 182 -27.36 5.42 -2.26
C ASP A 182 -27.00 6.46 -3.33
N VAL A 183 -26.16 7.46 -2.97
CA VAL A 183 -25.69 8.49 -3.91
C VAL A 183 -24.72 7.88 -4.90
N ALA A 184 -23.75 7.11 -4.42
CA ALA A 184 -22.81 6.41 -5.29
C ALA A 184 -23.51 5.37 -6.18
N MET A 185 -24.54 4.69 -5.64
CA MET A 185 -25.37 3.77 -6.42
C MET A 185 -26.12 4.49 -7.53
N ALA A 186 -26.78 5.61 -7.23
CA ALA A 186 -27.48 6.41 -8.23
C ALA A 186 -26.51 6.93 -9.31
N ALA A 187 -25.36 7.44 -8.92
CA ALA A 187 -24.32 7.87 -9.84
C ALA A 187 -23.84 6.72 -10.75
N ARG A 188 -23.64 5.52 -10.17
CA ARG A 188 -23.24 4.34 -10.92
C ARG A 188 -24.28 3.90 -11.96
N LEU A 189 -25.56 4.02 -11.65
CA LEU A 189 -26.65 3.67 -12.57
C LEU A 189 -26.75 4.66 -13.74
N VAL A 190 -26.37 5.93 -13.52
CA VAL A 190 -26.41 6.97 -14.56
C VAL A 190 -25.14 6.97 -15.43
N TRP A 191 -23.98 6.87 -14.79
CA TRP A 191 -22.66 7.06 -15.42
C TRP A 191 -21.90 5.77 -15.72
N GLU A 192 -22.41 4.61 -15.24
CA GLU A 192 -21.78 3.29 -15.38
C GLU A 192 -20.43 3.13 -14.67
N TYR A 193 -19.92 4.15 -13.98
CA TYR A 193 -18.69 4.14 -13.20
C TYR A 193 -18.83 4.97 -11.91
N PRO A 194 -18.04 4.70 -10.87
CA PRO A 194 -18.05 5.51 -9.67
C PRO A 194 -17.44 6.89 -9.94
N LEU A 195 -18.06 7.93 -9.39
CA LEU A 195 -17.51 9.28 -9.48
C LEU A 195 -16.45 9.49 -8.41
N ASP A 196 -15.36 10.16 -8.79
CA ASP A 196 -14.26 10.49 -7.89
C ASP A 196 -13.64 9.23 -7.20
N ALA A 197 -13.29 9.35 -5.92
CA ALA A 197 -12.74 8.29 -5.10
C ALA A 197 -13.81 7.42 -4.39
N THR A 198 -15.10 7.62 -4.72
CA THR A 198 -16.19 6.89 -4.08
C THR A 198 -16.23 5.41 -4.48
N THR A 199 -16.80 4.59 -3.61
CA THR A 199 -17.18 3.21 -3.91
C THR A 199 -18.69 3.05 -3.68
N LEU A 200 -19.24 1.88 -3.95
CA LEU A 200 -20.64 1.59 -3.63
C LEU A 200 -20.91 1.40 -2.12
N LEU A 201 -19.87 1.49 -1.29
CA LEU A 201 -19.98 1.33 0.17
C LEU A 201 -19.67 2.65 0.87
N LYS A 202 -20.53 3.03 1.81
CA LYS A 202 -20.32 4.21 2.67
C LYS A 202 -19.02 4.08 3.45
N GLY A 203 -18.22 5.17 3.48
CA GLY A 203 -16.95 5.22 4.21
C GLY A 203 -15.81 4.43 3.57
N VAL A 204 -16.03 3.76 2.44
CA VAL A 204 -14.99 3.08 1.68
C VAL A 204 -14.60 3.92 0.48
N HIS A 205 -13.34 4.32 0.41
CA HIS A 205 -12.81 5.18 -0.65
C HIS A 205 -11.66 4.52 -1.39
N GLN A 206 -11.56 4.79 -2.68
CA GLN A 206 -10.36 4.45 -3.43
C GLN A 206 -9.25 5.47 -3.15
N VAL A 207 -8.00 5.03 -3.09
CA VAL A 207 -6.87 5.92 -3.24
C VAL A 207 -6.87 6.41 -4.69
N ARG A 208 -6.89 7.74 -4.89
CA ARG A 208 -6.98 8.32 -6.24
C ARG A 208 -5.77 7.97 -7.08
N PRO A 209 -5.93 7.78 -8.40
CA PRO A 209 -4.80 7.66 -9.31
C PRO A 209 -3.83 8.83 -9.21
N GLY A 210 -2.53 8.56 -9.30
CA GLY A 210 -1.49 9.57 -9.26
C GLY A 210 -1.38 10.32 -7.93
N THR A 211 -1.85 9.73 -6.82
CA THR A 211 -1.80 10.38 -5.52
C THR A 211 -1.03 9.60 -4.47
N VAL A 212 -0.61 10.32 -3.47
CA VAL A 212 -0.07 9.79 -2.23
C VAL A 212 -0.91 10.27 -1.05
N GLU A 213 -1.31 9.35 -0.20
CA GLU A 213 -1.93 9.63 1.09
C GLU A 213 -0.93 9.33 2.20
N ARG A 214 -0.82 10.23 3.15
CA ARG A 214 0.01 10.09 4.35
C ARG A 214 -0.90 9.95 5.56
N TRP A 215 -0.68 8.91 6.32
CA TRP A 215 -1.45 8.60 7.52
C TRP A 215 -0.53 8.52 8.73
N GLY A 216 -0.91 9.18 9.82
CA GLY A 216 -0.26 9.10 11.11
C GLY A 216 -1.18 8.45 12.14
N LEU A 217 -0.64 8.09 13.31
CA LEU A 217 -1.44 7.58 14.41
C LEU A 217 -2.33 8.69 14.97
N GLY A 218 -3.62 8.39 15.18
CA GLY A 218 -4.59 9.34 15.74
C GLY A 218 -5.15 10.37 14.74
N GLN A 219 -5.06 10.09 13.44
CA GLN A 219 -5.69 10.91 12.39
C GLN A 219 -7.01 10.31 11.93
#